data_68672d9763f78b3eb82ff3996f333fae
#
_entry.id   68672d9763f78b3eb82ff3996f333fae
#
_cell.length_a   1.000
_cell.length_b   1.000
_cell.length_c   1.000
_cell.angle_alpha   90.00
_cell.angle_beta   90.00
_cell.angle_gamma   90.00
#
_symmetry.space_group_name_H-M   'P 1'
#
loop_
_entity.id
_entity.type
_entity.pdbx_description
1 polymer ?
#
loop_
_entity_poly.entity_id
_entity_poly.type
_entity_poly.pdbx_seq_one_letter_code
_entity_poly.pdbx_strand_id
1 'polypeptide(L)'
;MENKNFAVFILTFGRAKNVKTYNTLKKQGYTGKIYFICSDDDEQLSEYIKRYGNDVFIFNKKDTLKYTDDGINDNYYKAVIYARNYSFLLAKELELKTFLMLDDDYNDFYFSYNNNGEYKQKKIKNLNKIFDIFVKYLLKANLDCVAFIQKGEIIGGKENNYIKKHKMKRKIMNTFFINVNKPFKFYGKINEDTTCYVLEGLRGKIFFTCPDIVLDQTTTQKNKGGLTDIYLDVGTYIKTFYSVMYCPSAVKISILNTTNKRIHHKVNYNSCCPVILRETTKK
;
A
#
# COMPACT_ATOMS: atom_id res chain seq x y z
N MET A 1 7.63 24.36 -1.51
CA MET A 1 7.39 24.31 -2.97
C MET A 1 6.34 23.25 -3.21
N GLU A 2 5.20 23.60 -3.75
CA GLU A 2 4.23 22.61 -4.21
C GLU A 2 4.87 21.84 -5.36
N ASN A 3 5.08 20.57 -5.15
CA ASN A 3 5.56 19.70 -6.23
C ASN A 3 4.38 19.40 -7.16
N LYS A 4 4.18 20.22 -8.19
CA LYS A 4 3.07 20.10 -9.17
C LYS A 4 2.99 18.72 -9.83
N ASN A 5 4.03 17.91 -9.70
CA ASN A 5 4.14 16.58 -10.29
C ASN A 5 3.86 15.44 -9.30
N PHE A 6 3.35 15.74 -8.09
CA PHE A 6 3.07 14.77 -7.03
C PHE A 6 1.73 15.06 -6.35
N ALA A 7 0.94 14.04 -6.10
CA ALA A 7 -0.27 14.11 -5.31
C ALA A 7 -0.43 12.88 -4.42
N VAL A 8 -1.24 13.02 -3.37
CA VAL A 8 -1.68 11.91 -2.52
C VAL A 8 -3.07 11.48 -2.96
N PHE A 9 -3.26 10.19 -3.20
CA PHE A 9 -4.54 9.55 -3.49
C PHE A 9 -5.00 8.77 -2.27
N ILE A 10 -6.16 9.09 -1.74
CA ILE A 10 -6.79 8.35 -0.64
C ILE A 10 -7.91 7.49 -1.24
N LEU A 11 -7.76 6.18 -1.15
CA LEU A 11 -8.78 5.22 -1.57
C LEU A 11 -9.80 5.09 -0.44
N THR A 12 -11.07 5.38 -0.72
CA THR A 12 -12.10 5.43 0.33
C THR A 12 -13.44 4.91 -0.16
N PHE A 13 -14.19 4.28 0.75
CA PHE A 13 -15.54 3.77 0.49
C PHE A 13 -16.37 3.80 1.78
N GLY A 14 -17.54 4.44 1.73
CA GLY A 14 -18.50 4.48 2.84
C GLY A 14 -18.05 5.24 4.09
N ARG A 15 -17.10 6.19 3.98
CA ARG A 15 -16.48 6.89 5.12
C ARG A 15 -16.36 8.40 4.93
N ALA A 16 -17.26 9.01 4.13
CA ALA A 16 -17.20 10.44 3.79
C ALA A 16 -17.11 11.36 5.01
N LYS A 17 -17.78 11.00 6.12
CA LYS A 17 -17.78 11.81 7.36
C LYS A 17 -16.47 11.72 8.16
N ASN A 18 -15.65 10.68 7.95
CA ASN A 18 -14.44 10.47 8.74
C ASN A 18 -13.36 9.72 7.95
N VAL A 19 -12.78 10.38 6.98
CA VAL A 19 -11.56 9.90 6.30
C VAL A 19 -10.37 10.16 7.21
N LYS A 20 -10.03 9.19 8.07
CA LYS A 20 -8.97 9.35 9.09
C LYS A 20 -7.64 9.75 8.49
N THR A 21 -7.24 9.11 7.38
CA THR A 21 -5.99 9.41 6.68
C THR A 21 -5.87 10.87 6.29
N TYR A 22 -6.96 11.49 5.80
CA TYR A 22 -6.98 12.92 5.48
C TYR A 22 -6.66 13.78 6.72
N ASN A 23 -7.34 13.51 7.82
CA ASN A 23 -7.13 14.24 9.08
C ASN A 23 -5.70 14.05 9.60
N THR A 24 -5.17 12.84 9.50
CA THR A 24 -3.80 12.50 9.90
C THR A 24 -2.77 13.24 9.06
N LEU A 25 -2.92 13.28 7.73
CA LEU A 25 -2.04 14.03 6.84
C LEU A 25 -1.99 15.51 7.22
N LYS A 26 -3.16 16.15 7.41
CA LYS A 26 -3.24 17.56 7.81
C LYS A 26 -2.61 17.81 9.18
N LYS A 27 -2.94 16.98 10.17
CA LYS A 27 -2.39 17.07 11.53
C LYS A 27 -0.87 16.88 11.57
N GLN A 28 -0.30 16.07 10.68
CA GLN A 28 1.14 15.81 10.59
C GLN A 28 1.85 16.67 9.54
N GLY A 29 1.21 17.79 9.14
CA GLY A 29 1.84 18.87 8.39
C GLY A 29 1.96 18.63 6.89
N TYR A 30 1.09 17.79 6.30
CA TYR A 30 1.00 17.69 4.85
C TYR A 30 0.08 18.77 4.29
N THR A 31 0.62 19.62 3.40
CA THR A 31 -0.09 20.74 2.76
C THR A 31 -0.28 20.58 1.25
N GLY A 32 0.32 19.52 0.67
CA GLY A 32 0.23 19.26 -0.76
C GLY A 32 -1.14 18.77 -1.21
N LYS A 33 -1.26 18.45 -2.50
CA LYS A 33 -2.51 18.02 -3.13
C LYS A 33 -2.94 16.64 -2.66
N ILE A 34 -4.22 16.51 -2.33
CA ILE A 34 -4.86 15.26 -1.92
C ILE A 34 -6.09 15.06 -2.80
N TYR A 35 -6.24 13.86 -3.36
CA TYR A 35 -7.41 13.43 -4.10
C TYR A 35 -8.07 12.23 -3.43
N PHE A 36 -9.39 12.17 -3.47
CA PHE A 36 -10.20 11.08 -2.95
C PHE A 36 -10.68 10.22 -4.10
N ILE A 37 -10.36 8.92 -4.05
CA ILE A 37 -10.73 7.97 -5.09
C ILE A 37 -11.90 7.14 -4.59
N CYS A 38 -13.06 7.40 -5.15
CA CYS A 38 -14.33 6.82 -4.74
C CYS A 38 -14.91 5.94 -5.86
N SER A 39 -15.64 4.91 -5.49
CA SER A 39 -16.36 4.08 -6.44
C SER A 39 -17.73 4.67 -6.77
N ASP A 40 -18.21 4.47 -8.00
CA ASP A 40 -19.53 4.91 -8.47
C ASP A 40 -20.70 4.30 -7.69
N ASP A 41 -20.52 3.18 -7.01
CA ASP A 41 -21.51 2.51 -6.18
C ASP A 41 -21.41 2.88 -4.68
N ASP A 42 -20.63 3.89 -4.30
CA ASP A 42 -20.55 4.35 -2.91
C ASP A 42 -21.79 5.21 -2.56
N GLU A 43 -22.59 4.74 -1.62
CA GLU A 43 -23.80 5.45 -1.16
C GLU A 43 -23.53 6.84 -0.57
N GLN A 44 -22.27 7.13 -0.20
CA GLN A 44 -21.87 8.41 0.38
C GLN A 44 -21.20 9.36 -0.61
N LEU A 45 -21.26 9.09 -1.93
CA LEU A 45 -20.63 9.94 -2.95
C LEU A 45 -21.01 11.42 -2.84
N SER A 46 -22.30 11.71 -2.66
CA SER A 46 -22.78 13.08 -2.49
C SER A 46 -22.16 13.80 -1.30
N GLU A 47 -21.92 13.08 -0.21
CA GLU A 47 -21.27 13.63 0.98
C GLU A 47 -19.75 13.84 0.76
N TYR A 48 -19.06 12.98 0.00
CA TYR A 48 -17.67 13.22 -0.41
C TYR A 48 -17.55 14.48 -1.27
N ILE A 49 -18.41 14.62 -2.29
CA ILE A 49 -18.41 15.78 -3.17
C ILE A 49 -18.71 17.07 -2.38
N LYS A 50 -19.68 17.03 -1.46
CA LYS A 50 -20.01 18.17 -0.60
C LYS A 50 -18.82 18.60 0.27
N ARG A 51 -18.02 17.66 0.78
CA ARG A 51 -16.90 17.93 1.70
C ARG A 51 -15.61 18.31 1.02
N TYR A 52 -15.31 17.66 -0.10
CA TYR A 52 -13.99 17.72 -0.74
C TYR A 52 -14.04 18.30 -2.16
N GLY A 53 -15.24 18.57 -2.69
CA GLY A 53 -15.46 19.27 -3.97
C GLY A 53 -14.76 18.57 -5.14
N ASN A 54 -14.03 19.36 -5.91
CA ASN A 54 -13.33 18.91 -7.12
C ASN A 54 -12.12 17.98 -6.86
N ASP A 55 -11.81 17.70 -5.60
CA ASP A 55 -10.75 16.76 -5.23
C ASP A 55 -11.26 15.30 -5.16
N VAL A 56 -12.54 15.06 -5.44
CA VAL A 56 -13.16 13.73 -5.50
C VAL A 56 -13.18 13.22 -6.94
N PHE A 57 -12.52 12.08 -7.17
CA PHE A 57 -12.54 11.36 -8.43
C PHE A 57 -13.34 10.07 -8.28
N ILE A 58 -14.26 9.87 -9.20
CA ILE A 58 -15.18 8.72 -9.19
C ILE A 58 -14.81 7.79 -10.32
N PHE A 59 -14.58 6.52 -10.01
CA PHE A 59 -14.36 5.49 -11.01
C PHE A 59 -15.54 4.54 -11.14
N ASN A 60 -15.79 4.08 -12.36
CA ASN A 60 -16.78 3.05 -12.62
C ASN A 60 -16.15 1.67 -12.44
N LYS A 61 -16.69 0.87 -11.51
CA LYS A 61 -16.18 -0.47 -11.22
C LYS A 61 -16.25 -1.42 -12.40
N LYS A 62 -17.35 -1.40 -13.15
CA LYS A 62 -17.52 -2.28 -14.32
C LYS A 62 -16.48 -1.98 -15.39
N ASP A 63 -16.11 -0.72 -15.56
CA ASP A 63 -15.05 -0.36 -16.49
C ASP A 63 -13.66 -0.80 -16.01
N THR A 64 -13.43 -0.77 -14.69
CA THR A 64 -12.15 -1.23 -14.13
C THR A 64 -11.95 -2.74 -14.28
N LEU A 65 -13.00 -3.54 -14.36
CA LEU A 65 -12.93 -4.98 -14.65
C LEU A 65 -12.24 -5.29 -15.99
N LYS A 66 -12.34 -4.39 -16.96
CA LYS A 66 -11.73 -4.61 -18.31
C LYS A 66 -10.20 -4.75 -18.26
N TYR A 67 -9.55 -4.23 -17.20
CA TYR A 67 -8.10 -4.24 -17.05
C TYR A 67 -7.62 -4.75 -15.67
N THR A 68 -8.55 -5.21 -14.81
CA THR A 68 -8.24 -5.74 -13.49
C THR A 68 -8.49 -7.23 -13.43
N ASP A 69 -7.45 -8.00 -13.11
CA ASP A 69 -7.55 -9.42 -12.78
C ASP A 69 -7.86 -9.54 -11.30
N ASP A 70 -9.10 -9.75 -10.95
CA ASP A 70 -9.58 -9.83 -9.57
C ASP A 70 -9.60 -11.26 -8.99
N GLY A 71 -9.29 -12.27 -9.82
CA GLY A 71 -8.96 -13.64 -9.43
C GLY A 71 -10.13 -14.60 -9.30
N ILE A 72 -11.36 -14.14 -9.10
CA ILE A 72 -12.54 -14.99 -8.99
C ILE A 72 -13.67 -14.33 -9.76
N ASN A 73 -14.29 -15.10 -10.65
CA ASN A 73 -15.45 -14.66 -11.41
C ASN A 73 -16.72 -14.77 -10.54
N ASP A 74 -16.80 -13.94 -9.51
CA ASP A 74 -17.97 -13.75 -8.67
C ASP A 74 -18.52 -12.32 -8.83
N ASN A 75 -19.76 -12.11 -8.43
CA ASN A 75 -20.42 -10.80 -8.48
C ASN A 75 -20.06 -9.91 -7.27
N TYR A 76 -19.04 -10.25 -6.48
CA TYR A 76 -18.65 -9.49 -5.32
C TYR A 76 -17.54 -8.49 -5.65
N TYR A 77 -17.94 -7.23 -5.81
CA TYR A 77 -17.04 -6.16 -6.26
C TYR A 77 -16.52 -5.25 -5.14
N LYS A 78 -16.76 -5.56 -3.86
CA LYS A 78 -16.31 -4.74 -2.73
C LYS A 78 -14.83 -5.02 -2.40
N ALA A 79 -13.92 -4.60 -3.27
CA ALA A 79 -12.49 -4.77 -3.07
C ALA A 79 -11.71 -3.51 -3.48
N VAL A 80 -10.60 -3.24 -2.78
CA VAL A 80 -9.76 -2.05 -3.02
C VAL A 80 -8.99 -2.12 -4.34
N ILE A 81 -8.82 -3.30 -4.91
CA ILE A 81 -8.04 -3.52 -6.14
C ILE A 81 -8.49 -2.65 -7.32
N TYR A 82 -9.79 -2.39 -7.44
CA TYR A 82 -10.34 -1.56 -8.51
C TYR A 82 -9.87 -0.11 -8.40
N ALA A 83 -9.95 0.46 -7.21
CA ALA A 83 -9.44 1.80 -6.92
C ALA A 83 -7.92 1.87 -7.10
N ARG A 84 -7.17 0.82 -6.69
CA ARG A 84 -5.72 0.76 -6.87
C ARG A 84 -5.33 0.80 -8.35
N ASN A 85 -5.96 -0.04 -9.19
CA ASN A 85 -5.65 -0.07 -10.62
C ASN A 85 -6.15 1.19 -11.36
N TYR A 86 -7.30 1.74 -10.98
CA TYR A 86 -7.78 3.02 -11.53
C TYR A 86 -6.82 4.18 -11.22
N SER A 87 -6.19 4.19 -10.05
CA SER A 87 -5.27 5.25 -9.64
C SER A 87 -4.10 5.47 -10.62
N PHE A 88 -3.65 4.44 -11.33
CA PHE A 88 -2.61 4.59 -12.36
C PHE A 88 -3.11 5.35 -13.59
N LEU A 89 -4.35 5.11 -14.01
CA LEU A 89 -4.98 5.82 -15.13
C LEU A 89 -5.19 7.29 -14.76
N LEU A 90 -5.76 7.54 -13.58
CA LEU A 90 -5.96 8.89 -13.07
C LEU A 90 -4.63 9.67 -12.93
N ALA A 91 -3.59 9.03 -12.40
CA ALA A 91 -2.29 9.69 -12.25
C ALA A 91 -1.69 10.10 -13.61
N LYS A 92 -1.92 9.30 -14.65
CA LYS A 92 -1.51 9.63 -16.02
C LYS A 92 -2.35 10.75 -16.62
N GLU A 93 -3.67 10.72 -16.41
CA GLU A 93 -4.61 11.77 -16.85
C GLU A 93 -4.28 13.13 -16.20
N LEU A 94 -3.90 13.12 -14.94
CA LEU A 94 -3.47 14.31 -14.19
C LEU A 94 -2.01 14.73 -14.47
N GLU A 95 -1.33 14.06 -15.40
CA GLU A 95 0.06 14.33 -15.81
C GLU A 95 1.06 14.30 -14.63
N LEU A 96 0.78 13.51 -13.61
CA LEU A 96 1.68 13.35 -12.46
C LEU A 96 2.92 12.53 -12.84
N LYS A 97 4.06 12.86 -12.26
CA LYS A 97 5.29 12.04 -12.34
C LYS A 97 5.30 10.94 -11.28
N THR A 98 4.73 11.27 -10.12
CA THR A 98 4.66 10.35 -8.97
C THR A 98 3.37 10.60 -8.21
N PHE A 99 2.86 9.56 -7.55
CA PHE A 99 1.75 9.71 -6.59
C PHE A 99 1.96 8.80 -5.40
N LEU A 100 1.32 9.14 -4.28
CA LEU A 100 1.26 8.34 -3.07
C LEU A 100 -0.15 7.81 -2.91
N MET A 101 -0.31 6.49 -2.95
CA MET A 101 -1.58 5.83 -2.73
C MET A 101 -1.70 5.37 -1.28
N LEU A 102 -2.78 5.75 -0.62
CA LEU A 102 -3.07 5.48 0.79
C LEU A 102 -4.49 4.92 0.96
N ASP A 103 -4.70 4.08 1.95
CA ASP A 103 -6.03 3.71 2.43
C ASP A 103 -6.56 4.81 3.38
N ASP A 104 -7.85 4.79 3.72
CA ASP A 104 -8.54 5.89 4.41
C ASP A 104 -8.53 5.80 5.94
N ASP A 105 -7.89 4.80 6.54
CA ASP A 105 -8.01 4.47 7.96
C ASP A 105 -6.69 4.57 8.76
N TYR A 106 -5.74 5.37 8.29
CA TYR A 106 -4.46 5.56 8.94
C TYR A 106 -4.55 6.51 10.13
N ASN A 107 -3.97 6.08 11.25
CA ASN A 107 -4.01 6.82 12.50
C ASN A 107 -2.85 7.82 12.62
N ASP A 108 -1.62 7.38 12.38
CA ASP A 108 -0.41 8.20 12.52
C ASP A 108 0.77 7.63 11.73
N PHE A 109 1.75 8.50 11.42
CA PHE A 109 3.06 8.15 10.90
C PHE A 109 4.15 8.45 11.93
N TYR A 110 5.12 7.55 12.09
CA TYR A 110 6.19 7.65 13.07
C TYR A 110 7.55 7.45 12.42
N PHE A 111 8.55 8.16 12.92
CA PHE A 111 9.94 7.71 12.80
C PHE A 111 10.15 6.52 13.72
N SER A 112 10.91 5.55 13.24
CA SER A 112 11.33 4.38 13.98
C SER A 112 12.85 4.33 13.96
N TYR A 113 13.47 4.31 15.12
CA TYR A 113 14.92 4.33 15.23
C TYR A 113 15.42 3.59 16.46
N ASN A 114 16.67 3.12 16.39
CA ASN A 114 17.36 2.53 17.51
C ASN A 114 18.20 3.62 18.19
N ASN A 115 17.99 3.84 19.48
CA ASN A 115 18.75 4.77 20.29
C ASN A 115 19.41 3.99 21.42
N ASN A 116 20.72 3.73 21.31
CA ASN A 116 21.51 2.99 22.31
C ASN A 116 20.91 1.63 22.70
N GLY A 117 20.46 0.87 21.72
CA GLY A 117 19.83 -0.45 21.92
C GLY A 117 18.34 -0.40 22.27
N GLU A 118 17.76 0.77 22.43
CA GLU A 118 16.32 0.96 22.63
C GLU A 118 15.62 1.30 21.34
N TYR A 119 14.58 0.53 20.99
CA TYR A 119 13.70 0.84 19.89
C TYR A 119 12.74 1.96 20.28
N LYS A 120 12.82 3.10 19.57
CA LYS A 120 11.99 4.28 19.83
C LYS A 120 11.17 4.65 18.61
N GLN A 121 9.97 5.18 18.86
CA GLN A 121 9.12 5.78 17.84
C GLN A 121 8.81 7.22 18.19
N LYS A 122 8.90 8.11 17.20
CA LYS A 122 8.56 9.53 17.34
C LYS A 122 7.58 9.92 16.23
N LYS A 123 6.46 10.53 16.62
CA LYS A 123 5.46 11.00 15.66
C LYS A 123 6.07 12.03 14.70
N ILE A 124 5.82 11.83 13.40
CA ILE A 124 6.23 12.76 12.35
C ILE A 124 5.37 14.02 12.44
N LYS A 125 6.01 15.19 12.35
CA LYS A 125 5.33 16.50 12.38
C LYS A 125 5.36 17.22 11.03
N ASN A 126 6.16 16.76 10.08
CA ASN A 126 6.31 17.38 8.77
C ASN A 126 6.36 16.33 7.68
N LEU A 127 5.19 15.85 7.27
CA LEU A 127 5.04 14.89 6.19
C LEU A 127 5.44 15.46 4.83
N ASN A 128 5.38 16.77 4.59
CA ASN A 128 5.87 17.37 3.35
C ASN A 128 7.33 17.01 3.10
N LYS A 129 8.19 17.18 4.13
CA LYS A 129 9.61 16.87 4.03
C LYS A 129 9.86 15.38 3.79
N ILE A 130 9.11 14.52 4.47
CA ILE A 130 9.25 13.07 4.33
C ILE A 130 8.83 12.62 2.93
N PHE A 131 7.68 13.07 2.46
CA PHE A 131 7.20 12.70 1.12
C PHE A 131 8.12 13.23 0.01
N ASP A 132 8.65 14.43 0.14
CA ASP A 132 9.64 14.98 -0.80
C ASP A 132 10.91 14.11 -0.86
N ILE A 133 11.43 13.66 0.28
CA ILE A 133 12.59 12.75 0.34
C ILE A 133 12.29 11.43 -0.36
N PHE A 134 11.11 10.83 -0.11
CA PHE A 134 10.74 9.55 -0.70
C PHE A 134 10.48 9.65 -2.19
N VAL A 135 9.85 10.72 -2.66
CA VAL A 135 9.68 11.01 -4.10
C VAL A 135 11.04 11.16 -4.79
N LYS A 136 11.96 11.94 -4.21
CA LYS A 136 13.32 12.09 -4.74
C LYS A 136 14.08 10.77 -4.78
N TYR A 137 13.98 9.99 -3.70
CA TYR A 137 14.61 8.67 -3.63
C TYR A 137 14.06 7.73 -4.71
N LEU A 138 12.74 7.61 -4.81
CA LEU A 138 12.04 6.81 -5.82
C LEU A 138 12.55 7.10 -7.23
N LEU A 139 12.62 8.38 -7.60
CA LEU A 139 13.03 8.81 -8.93
C LEU A 139 14.54 8.63 -9.18
N LYS A 140 15.39 9.03 -8.20
CA LYS A 140 16.85 8.92 -8.34
C LYS A 140 17.34 7.46 -8.35
N ALA A 141 16.74 6.60 -7.54
CA ALA A 141 17.05 5.17 -7.52
C ALA A 141 16.34 4.39 -8.63
N ASN A 142 15.54 5.07 -9.45
CA ASN A 142 14.79 4.49 -10.57
C ASN A 142 13.94 3.29 -10.16
N LEU A 143 13.27 3.39 -8.99
CA LEU A 143 12.41 2.34 -8.45
C LEU A 143 11.02 2.39 -9.08
N ASP A 144 10.29 1.27 -9.01
CA ASP A 144 8.88 1.20 -9.41
C ASP A 144 7.98 1.71 -8.28
N CYS A 145 8.27 1.28 -7.04
CA CYS A 145 7.56 1.74 -5.85
C CYS A 145 8.41 1.66 -4.58
N VAL A 146 8.18 2.60 -3.66
CA VAL A 146 8.68 2.54 -2.30
C VAL A 146 7.54 2.76 -1.31
N ALA A 147 7.58 2.08 -0.17
CA ALA A 147 6.54 2.10 0.85
C ALA A 147 7.12 2.31 2.26
N PHE A 148 6.26 2.66 3.21
CA PHE A 148 6.57 2.62 4.64
C PHE A 148 6.24 1.24 5.22
N ILE A 149 6.86 0.91 6.36
CA ILE A 149 6.52 -0.32 7.07
C ILE A 149 5.23 -0.14 7.89
N GLN A 150 4.41 -1.17 7.95
CA GLN A 150 3.30 -1.21 8.88
C GLN A 150 3.76 -1.55 10.29
N LYS A 151 3.14 -0.94 11.32
CA LYS A 151 3.43 -1.19 12.73
C LYS A 151 3.33 -2.69 13.10
N GLY A 152 2.34 -3.38 12.56
CA GLY A 152 2.13 -4.83 12.77
C GLY A 152 3.22 -5.73 12.18
N GLU A 153 4.10 -5.21 11.34
CA GLU A 153 5.23 -5.95 10.76
C GLU A 153 6.49 -5.92 11.61
N ILE A 154 6.53 -5.05 12.63
CA ILE A 154 7.67 -4.93 13.55
C ILE A 154 7.49 -5.91 14.71
N ILE A 155 7.38 -7.19 14.39
CA ILE A 155 7.32 -8.25 15.39
C ILE A 155 8.70 -8.41 16.02
N GLY A 156 8.77 -8.43 17.35
CA GLY A 156 10.03 -8.49 18.09
C GLY A 156 10.67 -7.12 18.41
N GLY A 157 10.03 -6.00 18.03
CA GLY A 157 10.49 -4.65 18.34
C GLY A 157 11.95 -4.42 17.96
N LYS A 158 12.81 -4.04 18.92
CA LYS A 158 14.25 -3.83 18.72
C LYS A 158 15.00 -5.06 18.19
N GLU A 159 14.50 -6.27 18.47
CA GLU A 159 15.08 -7.51 18.03
C GLU A 159 14.75 -7.86 16.57
N ASN A 160 13.84 -7.10 15.95
CA ASN A 160 13.49 -7.29 14.55
C ASN A 160 14.72 -7.05 13.63
N ASN A 161 15.02 -8.00 12.76
CA ASN A 161 16.20 -7.93 11.88
C ASN A 161 16.20 -6.72 10.94
N TYR A 162 15.02 -6.21 10.52
CA TYR A 162 14.94 -5.04 9.67
C TYR A 162 15.26 -3.76 10.44
N ILE A 163 14.83 -3.68 11.71
CA ILE A 163 15.18 -2.57 12.60
C ILE A 163 16.66 -2.57 12.96
N LYS A 164 17.19 -3.72 13.40
CA LYS A 164 18.62 -3.85 13.78
C LYS A 164 19.59 -3.54 12.63
N LYS A 165 19.23 -3.94 11.41
CA LYS A 165 20.14 -3.89 10.25
C LYS A 165 19.80 -2.78 9.28
N HIS A 166 18.80 -1.94 9.58
CA HIS A 166 18.28 -0.89 8.68
C HIS A 166 18.08 -1.38 7.23
N LYS A 167 17.59 -2.61 7.07
CA LYS A 167 17.38 -3.22 5.76
C LYS A 167 15.98 -2.90 5.24
N MET A 168 15.93 -2.42 4.01
CA MET A 168 14.66 -2.29 3.29
C MET A 168 14.10 -3.68 2.95
N LYS A 169 12.78 -3.85 3.12
CA LYS A 169 12.07 -5.07 2.72
C LYS A 169 11.78 -5.03 1.22
N ARG A 170 11.89 -6.17 0.55
CA ARG A 170 11.59 -6.34 -0.88
C ARG A 170 10.07 -6.49 -1.12
N LYS A 171 9.26 -5.66 -0.51
CA LYS A 171 7.80 -5.68 -0.65
C LYS A 171 7.24 -4.27 -0.51
N ILE A 172 5.98 -4.12 -0.83
CA ILE A 172 5.21 -2.89 -0.64
C ILE A 172 3.90 -3.25 0.05
N MET A 173 3.47 -2.42 1.00
CA MET A 173 2.18 -2.58 1.68
C MET A 173 1.64 -1.23 2.13
N ASN A 174 0.37 -0.96 1.81
CA ASN A 174 -0.46 0.11 2.36
C ASN A 174 -0.05 1.57 2.13
N THR A 175 1.20 1.85 1.79
CA THR A 175 1.68 3.18 1.43
C THR A 175 2.53 3.04 0.18
N PHE A 176 2.01 3.44 -0.96
CA PHE A 176 2.65 3.17 -2.23
C PHE A 176 3.08 4.49 -2.87
N PHE A 177 4.35 4.88 -2.74
CA PHE A 177 4.94 5.92 -3.57
C PHE A 177 5.28 5.32 -4.92
N ILE A 178 4.57 5.73 -5.95
CA ILE A 178 4.58 5.10 -7.28
C ILE A 178 5.19 6.02 -8.30
N ASN A 179 6.06 5.49 -9.16
CA ASN A 179 6.58 6.15 -10.34
C ASN A 179 5.61 5.92 -11.51
N VAL A 180 4.94 6.97 -11.98
CA VAL A 180 3.93 6.89 -13.05
C VAL A 180 4.50 6.36 -14.37
N ASN A 181 5.79 6.61 -14.63
CA ASN A 181 6.48 6.13 -15.82
C ASN A 181 6.85 4.64 -15.75
N LYS A 182 6.64 4.00 -14.59
CA LYS A 182 6.90 2.58 -14.35
C LYS A 182 5.67 1.88 -13.79
N PRO A 183 4.54 1.87 -14.52
CA PRO A 183 3.29 1.31 -14.03
C PRO A 183 3.42 -0.19 -13.79
N PHE A 184 2.64 -0.65 -12.83
CA PHE A 184 2.45 -2.07 -12.51
C PHE A 184 0.97 -2.32 -12.18
N LYS A 185 0.58 -3.55 -11.89
CA LYS A 185 -0.81 -3.91 -11.61
C LYS A 185 -0.95 -4.58 -10.25
N PHE A 186 -2.10 -4.39 -9.64
CA PHE A 186 -2.55 -5.19 -8.52
C PHE A 186 -3.40 -6.35 -9.05
N TYR A 187 -3.30 -7.52 -8.40
CA TYR A 187 -3.95 -8.76 -8.80
C TYR A 187 -4.66 -9.41 -7.61
N GLY A 188 -5.87 -9.91 -7.84
CA GLY A 188 -6.68 -10.59 -6.84
C GLY A 188 -7.42 -9.63 -5.91
N LYS A 189 -8.67 -9.97 -5.57
CA LYS A 189 -9.50 -9.18 -4.63
C LYS A 189 -8.95 -9.18 -3.22
N ILE A 190 -8.22 -10.21 -2.85
CA ILE A 190 -7.74 -10.45 -1.49
C ILE A 190 -6.23 -10.62 -1.51
N ASN A 191 -5.53 -9.94 -0.60
CA ASN A 191 -4.07 -9.96 -0.48
C ASN A 191 -3.37 -9.42 -1.73
N GLU A 192 -4.02 -8.45 -2.38
CA GLU A 192 -3.62 -7.83 -3.65
C GLU A 192 -2.24 -7.18 -3.58
N ASP A 193 -1.85 -6.68 -2.40
CA ASP A 193 -0.53 -6.12 -2.13
C ASP A 193 0.57 -7.19 -2.19
N THR A 194 0.38 -8.32 -1.50
CA THR A 194 1.31 -9.47 -1.55
C THR A 194 1.41 -10.04 -2.96
N THR A 195 0.27 -10.28 -3.60
CA THR A 195 0.21 -10.81 -4.96
C THR A 195 0.90 -9.86 -5.94
N CYS A 196 0.69 -8.55 -5.80
CA CYS A 196 1.33 -7.52 -6.62
C CYS A 196 2.86 -7.60 -6.52
N TYR A 197 3.46 -7.50 -5.33
CA TYR A 197 4.92 -7.46 -5.24
C TYR A 197 5.59 -8.79 -5.60
N VAL A 198 4.87 -9.91 -5.51
CA VAL A 198 5.37 -11.21 -5.97
C VAL A 198 5.37 -11.29 -7.50
N LEU A 199 4.22 -11.08 -8.14
CA LEU A 199 4.07 -11.20 -9.59
C LEU A 199 4.86 -10.15 -10.36
N GLU A 200 4.78 -8.91 -9.92
CA GLU A 200 5.50 -7.82 -10.57
C GLU A 200 7.02 -7.90 -10.29
N GLY A 201 7.42 -8.42 -9.13
CA GLY A 201 8.81 -8.75 -8.83
C GLY A 201 9.38 -9.81 -9.77
N LEU A 202 8.61 -10.86 -10.11
CA LEU A 202 8.99 -11.84 -11.15
C LEU A 202 9.16 -11.20 -12.53
N ARG A 203 8.47 -10.11 -12.80
CA ARG A 203 8.58 -9.33 -14.05
C ARG A 203 9.68 -8.27 -14.00
N GLY A 204 10.49 -8.25 -12.95
CA GLY A 204 11.63 -7.35 -12.81
C GLY A 204 11.33 -6.01 -12.15
N LYS A 205 10.12 -5.79 -11.61
CA LYS A 205 9.78 -4.59 -10.86
C LYS A 205 10.51 -4.53 -9.53
N ILE A 206 10.94 -3.34 -9.14
CA ILE A 206 11.75 -3.12 -7.94
C ILE A 206 10.92 -2.41 -6.88
N PHE A 207 10.63 -3.13 -5.81
CA PHE A 207 9.83 -2.67 -4.67
C PHE A 207 10.63 -2.68 -3.38
N PHE A 208 10.52 -1.60 -2.60
CA PHE A 208 11.11 -1.53 -1.27
C PHE A 208 10.16 -0.94 -0.24
N THR A 209 10.20 -1.48 0.98
CA THR A 209 9.58 -0.90 2.16
C THR A 209 10.66 -0.42 3.12
N CYS A 210 10.64 0.88 3.43
CA CYS A 210 11.57 1.50 4.38
C CYS A 210 11.11 1.22 5.82
N PRO A 211 11.96 0.64 6.68
CA PRO A 211 11.61 0.32 8.06
C PRO A 211 11.70 1.52 9.02
N ASP A 212 12.33 2.62 8.61
CA ASP A 212 12.56 3.78 9.46
C ASP A 212 11.34 4.71 9.56
N ILE A 213 10.35 4.52 8.69
CA ILE A 213 9.05 5.16 8.75
C ILE A 213 7.97 4.12 8.96
N VAL A 214 7.21 4.28 10.03
CA VAL A 214 6.18 3.34 10.46
C VAL A 214 4.81 3.95 10.30
N LEU A 215 3.93 3.24 9.64
CA LEU A 215 2.51 3.53 9.57
C LEU A 215 1.75 2.81 10.69
N ASP A 216 0.94 3.55 11.44
CA ASP A 216 -0.07 3.02 12.37
C ASP A 216 -1.45 3.06 11.70
N GLN A 217 -2.03 1.89 11.50
CA GLN A 217 -3.32 1.71 10.83
C GLN A 217 -4.31 1.06 11.80
N THR A 218 -5.59 1.32 11.58
CA THR A 218 -6.68 0.62 12.29
C THR A 218 -6.57 -0.88 12.04
N THR A 219 -6.68 -1.68 13.10
CA THR A 219 -6.60 -3.15 13.00
C THR A 219 -7.64 -3.69 12.03
N THR A 220 -7.24 -4.58 11.13
CA THR A 220 -8.14 -5.29 10.20
C THR A 220 -9.34 -5.89 10.94
N GLN A 221 -10.53 -5.83 10.37
CA GLN A 221 -11.83 -6.32 10.91
C GLN A 221 -12.48 -5.44 12.00
N LYS A 222 -11.85 -4.34 12.43
CA LYS A 222 -12.53 -3.39 13.35
C LYS A 222 -13.42 -2.38 12.62
N ASN A 223 -13.18 -2.15 11.35
CA ASN A 223 -13.98 -1.25 10.51
C ASN A 223 -15.05 -2.06 9.76
N LYS A 224 -16.27 -1.53 9.69
CA LYS A 224 -17.33 -2.07 8.83
C LYS A 224 -16.98 -1.83 7.36
N GLY A 225 -17.37 -2.76 6.49
CA GLY A 225 -17.19 -2.66 5.03
C GLY A 225 -15.88 -3.22 4.48
N GLY A 226 -15.70 -3.13 3.18
CA GLY A 226 -14.57 -3.71 2.45
C GLY A 226 -14.56 -5.24 2.50
N LEU A 227 -13.38 -5.84 2.71
CA LEU A 227 -13.21 -7.29 2.79
C LEU A 227 -13.58 -7.90 4.15
N THR A 228 -14.04 -7.11 5.11
CA THR A 228 -14.39 -7.59 6.46
C THR A 228 -15.43 -8.71 6.41
N ASP A 229 -16.45 -8.54 5.58
CA ASP A 229 -17.54 -9.52 5.44
C ASP A 229 -17.01 -10.88 4.95
N ILE A 230 -16.13 -10.88 3.95
CA ILE A 230 -15.48 -12.13 3.45
C ILE A 230 -14.64 -12.78 4.55
N TYR A 231 -13.90 -12.00 5.33
CA TYR A 231 -13.08 -12.56 6.40
C TYR A 231 -13.87 -13.11 7.58
N LEU A 232 -15.07 -12.58 7.81
CA LEU A 232 -15.99 -13.10 8.81
C LEU A 232 -16.66 -14.42 8.35
N ASP A 233 -16.96 -14.51 7.06
CA ASP A 233 -17.60 -15.69 6.46
C ASP A 233 -16.63 -16.85 6.29
N VAL A 234 -15.50 -16.65 5.61
CA VAL A 234 -14.57 -17.72 5.21
C VAL A 234 -13.26 -17.78 6.02
N GLY A 235 -13.03 -16.83 6.90
CA GLY A 235 -11.81 -16.71 7.70
C GLY A 235 -10.65 -16.01 7.00
N THR A 236 -9.73 -15.49 7.82
CA THR A 236 -8.58 -14.72 7.33
C THR A 236 -7.53 -15.54 6.57
N TYR A 237 -7.60 -16.87 6.66
CA TYR A 237 -6.67 -17.77 5.97
C TYR A 237 -6.83 -17.75 4.45
N ILE A 238 -7.97 -17.29 3.93
CA ILE A 238 -8.22 -17.15 2.48
C ILE A 238 -7.15 -16.27 1.80
N LYS A 239 -6.58 -15.30 2.51
CA LYS A 239 -5.46 -14.48 2.04
C LYS A 239 -4.28 -15.33 1.55
N THR A 240 -4.00 -16.42 2.25
CA THR A 240 -2.90 -17.32 1.92
C THR A 240 -3.12 -18.00 0.59
N PHE A 241 -4.32 -18.52 0.39
CA PHE A 241 -4.66 -19.25 -0.84
C PHE A 241 -4.65 -18.36 -2.08
N TYR A 242 -5.12 -17.12 -1.97
CA TYR A 242 -5.06 -16.17 -3.08
C TYR A 242 -3.63 -15.98 -3.61
N SER A 243 -2.67 -15.66 -2.73
CA SER A 243 -1.29 -15.46 -3.15
C SER A 243 -0.64 -16.73 -3.71
N VAL A 244 -0.98 -17.91 -3.17
CA VAL A 244 -0.50 -19.20 -3.70
C VAL A 244 -1.10 -19.49 -5.06
N MET A 245 -2.39 -19.23 -5.26
CA MET A 245 -3.08 -19.42 -6.54
C MET A 245 -2.41 -18.62 -7.66
N TYR A 246 -2.07 -17.37 -7.42
CA TYR A 246 -1.39 -16.51 -8.39
C TYR A 246 0.08 -16.88 -8.64
N CYS A 247 0.79 -17.34 -7.61
CA CYS A 247 2.23 -17.58 -7.73
C CYS A 247 2.71 -18.78 -6.88
N PRO A 248 2.34 -20.02 -7.22
CA PRO A 248 2.69 -21.21 -6.45
C PRO A 248 4.20 -21.51 -6.43
N SER A 249 4.97 -21.00 -7.40
CA SER A 249 6.43 -21.18 -7.45
C SER A 249 7.16 -20.35 -6.39
N ALA A 250 6.63 -19.19 -6.01
CA ALA A 250 7.27 -18.28 -5.07
C ALA A 250 6.55 -18.14 -3.73
N VAL A 251 5.29 -18.57 -3.63
CA VAL A 251 4.48 -18.48 -2.41
C VAL A 251 4.03 -19.87 -1.97
N LYS A 252 4.27 -20.18 -0.71
CA LYS A 252 3.85 -21.45 -0.10
C LYS A 252 2.95 -21.20 1.10
N ILE A 253 2.08 -22.17 1.40
CA ILE A 253 1.33 -22.21 2.65
C ILE A 253 2.29 -22.53 3.79
N SER A 254 2.19 -21.83 4.89
CA SER A 254 2.98 -22.01 6.09
C SER A 254 2.14 -21.78 7.35
N ILE A 255 2.65 -22.18 8.48
CA ILE A 255 2.07 -21.84 9.78
C ILE A 255 2.85 -20.69 10.36
N LEU A 256 2.17 -19.59 10.69
CA LEU A 256 2.76 -18.50 11.46
C LEU A 256 2.64 -18.84 12.94
N ASN A 257 3.79 -19.12 13.55
CA ASN A 257 3.89 -19.41 14.99
C ASN A 257 4.01 -18.07 15.75
N THR A 258 2.87 -17.52 16.13
CA THR A 258 2.74 -16.40 17.07
C THR A 258 1.91 -16.89 18.25
N THR A 259 1.52 -16.00 19.15
CA THR A 259 0.59 -16.29 20.25
C THR A 259 -0.65 -17.08 19.77
N ASN A 260 -1.11 -16.77 18.55
CA ASN A 260 -2.17 -17.51 17.87
C ASN A 260 -1.60 -18.15 16.59
N LYS A 261 -1.47 -19.48 16.60
CA LYS A 261 -1.07 -20.23 15.39
C LYS A 261 -2.13 -20.05 14.30
N ARG A 262 -1.69 -19.68 13.10
CA ARG A 262 -2.58 -19.52 11.93
C ARG A 262 -1.90 -19.89 10.64
N ILE A 263 -2.69 -20.34 9.67
CA ILE A 263 -2.24 -20.51 8.29
C ILE A 263 -1.86 -19.14 7.71
N HIS A 264 -0.70 -19.08 7.06
CA HIS A 264 -0.15 -17.87 6.50
C HIS A 264 0.65 -18.17 5.24
N HIS A 265 0.74 -17.20 4.33
CA HIS A 265 1.60 -17.31 3.15
C HIS A 265 3.07 -17.05 3.53
N LYS A 266 3.96 -17.78 2.90
CA LYS A 266 5.41 -17.59 3.00
C LYS A 266 5.98 -17.31 1.61
N VAL A 267 6.48 -16.11 1.42
CA VAL A 267 7.10 -15.68 0.15
C VAL A 267 8.57 -16.05 0.12
N ASN A 268 8.98 -16.69 -0.97
CA ASN A 268 10.41 -16.89 -1.29
C ASN A 268 10.91 -15.71 -2.13
N TYR A 269 11.47 -14.71 -1.49
CA TYR A 269 11.96 -13.50 -2.16
C TYR A 269 13.10 -13.76 -3.14
N ASN A 270 13.87 -14.85 -2.96
CA ASN A 270 14.94 -15.20 -3.90
C ASN A 270 14.39 -15.68 -5.25
N SER A 271 13.16 -16.20 -5.25
CA SER A 271 12.49 -16.65 -6.48
C SER A 271 11.67 -15.59 -7.18
N CYS A 272 11.28 -14.50 -6.49
CA CYS A 272 10.34 -13.54 -7.05
C CYS A 272 10.83 -12.08 -7.06
N CYS A 273 11.96 -11.77 -6.49
CA CYS A 273 12.49 -10.41 -6.51
C CYS A 273 13.74 -10.32 -7.36
N PRO A 274 13.90 -9.27 -8.19
CA PRO A 274 15.10 -9.08 -8.98
C PRO A 274 16.32 -8.91 -8.09
N VAL A 275 17.46 -9.39 -8.57
CA VAL A 275 18.77 -9.18 -7.93
C VAL A 275 19.31 -7.85 -8.43
N ILE A 276 19.56 -6.93 -7.48
CA ILE A 276 20.19 -5.64 -7.78
C ILE A 276 21.70 -5.82 -7.68
N LEU A 277 22.38 -5.76 -8.82
CA LEU A 277 23.84 -5.82 -8.91
C LEU A 277 24.42 -4.40 -8.84
N ARG A 278 25.60 -4.30 -8.19
CA ARG A 278 26.38 -3.06 -8.27
C ARG A 278 26.84 -2.84 -9.70
N GLU A 279 26.95 -1.59 -10.11
CA GLU A 279 27.39 -1.22 -11.46
C GLU A 279 28.77 -1.82 -11.80
N THR A 280 29.67 -1.86 -10.82
CA THR A 280 31.00 -2.47 -10.94
C THR A 280 31.01 -3.97 -11.20
N THR A 281 29.89 -4.66 -10.99
CA THR A 281 29.75 -6.11 -11.24
C THR A 281 28.99 -6.44 -12.51
N LYS A 282 28.48 -5.44 -13.20
CA LYS A 282 27.90 -5.62 -14.54
C LYS A 282 29.01 -5.79 -15.56
N LYS A 283 28.92 -6.85 -16.33
CA LYS A 283 29.84 -7.11 -17.45
C LYS A 283 29.34 -6.44 -18.71
#